data_662af9e4798da1b0178b34a55b70d5b7
#
_entry.id   662af9e4798da1b0178b34a55b70d5b7
#
_cell.length_a   1.000
_cell.length_b   1.000
_cell.length_c   1.000
_cell.angle_alpha   90.00
_cell.angle_beta   90.00
_cell.angle_gamma   90.00
#
_symmetry.space_group_name_H-M   'P 1'
#
loop_
_entity.id
_entity.type
_entity.pdbx_description
1 polymer ?
#
loop_
_entity_poly.entity_id
_entity_poly.type
_entity_poly.pdbx_seq_one_letter_code
_entity_poly.pdbx_strand_id
1 'polypeptide(L)'
;MKLQYFELDKPYMENQQRIEELMDSAALTYEEARIKDYRQNWKDLRRAFVYESKCMTSMVERLFKPVVTKDCWKIIVECVDTISNPAIMNLLGVYTVQVLFDFSSYESLSPLEQKKLLLEALVKGVKRVFQELSIPCSLIEDVVNEIEKNDYENSWEWKRKKIQSTTYSIQVEHQLDKVDLFWKIEHKDKSIRQLIQSYPAHEMDYGAKLGKLEAKGNFLYLLDKENEVVSKISVSEWWSTNNE
;
A
#
# COMPACT_ATOMS: atom_id res chain seq x y z
N MET A 1 -5.70 3.39 -22.34
CA MET A 1 -5.48 2.56 -21.12
C MET A 1 -6.28 3.13 -19.96
N LYS A 2 -6.28 2.50 -18.80
CA LYS A 2 -7.02 2.98 -17.63
C LYS A 2 -6.02 3.19 -16.49
N LEU A 3 -5.74 4.45 -16.17
CA LEU A 3 -4.87 4.82 -15.06
C LEU A 3 -5.60 4.59 -13.73
N GLN A 4 -4.99 3.77 -12.87
CA GLN A 4 -5.51 3.45 -11.55
C GLN A 4 -4.45 2.96 -10.55
N TYR A 5 -3.20 2.79 -10.99
CA TYR A 5 -2.11 2.29 -10.14
C TYR A 5 -1.07 3.35 -9.89
N PHE A 6 -0.66 3.46 -8.63
CA PHE A 6 0.29 4.43 -8.14
C PHE A 6 1.30 3.76 -7.23
N GLU A 7 2.57 4.05 -7.40
CA GLU A 7 3.63 3.46 -6.60
C GLU A 7 4.69 4.48 -6.22
N LEU A 8 5.20 4.39 -5.00
CA LEU A 8 6.45 5.01 -4.59
C LEU A 8 7.55 3.97 -4.66
N ASP A 9 8.69 4.34 -5.21
CA ASP A 9 9.86 3.48 -5.31
C ASP A 9 11.10 4.19 -4.81
N LYS A 10 12.06 3.40 -4.32
CA LYS A 10 13.42 3.84 -3.96
C LYS A 10 14.37 3.22 -4.97
N PRO A 11 14.66 3.89 -6.11
CA PRO A 11 15.49 3.31 -7.16
C PRO A 11 16.89 3.03 -6.65
N TYR A 12 17.56 2.04 -7.24
CA TYR A 12 18.92 1.72 -6.88
C TYR A 12 19.87 2.88 -7.20
N MET A 13 20.58 3.32 -6.18
CA MET A 13 21.65 4.32 -6.30
C MET A 13 23.00 3.62 -6.23
N GLU A 14 23.73 3.63 -7.36
CA GLU A 14 25.03 3.00 -7.46
C GLU A 14 26.04 3.67 -6.53
N ASN A 15 26.76 2.86 -5.75
CA ASN A 15 27.93 3.31 -5.01
C ASN A 15 29.19 2.85 -5.73
N GLN A 16 29.79 3.76 -6.46
CA GLN A 16 30.95 3.49 -7.31
C GLN A 16 32.10 2.85 -6.53
N GLN A 17 32.41 3.33 -5.34
CA GLN A 17 33.49 2.79 -4.51
C GLN A 17 33.23 1.31 -4.15
N ARG A 18 32.00 0.98 -3.70
CA ARG A 18 31.67 -0.41 -3.37
C ARG A 18 31.70 -1.33 -4.58
N ILE A 19 31.29 -0.82 -5.74
CA ILE A 19 31.32 -1.60 -7.00
C ILE A 19 32.77 -1.89 -7.37
N GLU A 20 33.69 -0.90 -7.32
CA GLU A 20 35.11 -1.08 -7.58
C GLU A 20 35.76 -2.08 -6.60
N GLU A 21 35.47 -1.96 -5.30
CA GLU A 21 35.94 -2.91 -4.28
C GLU A 21 35.48 -4.37 -4.57
N LEU A 22 34.24 -4.54 -5.06
CA LEU A 22 33.73 -5.85 -5.44
C LEU A 22 34.37 -6.38 -6.72
N MET A 23 34.67 -5.54 -7.68
CA MET A 23 35.40 -5.92 -8.89
C MET A 23 36.82 -6.43 -8.54
N ASP A 24 37.53 -5.69 -7.70
CA ASP A 24 38.90 -6.02 -7.33
C ASP A 24 39.00 -7.27 -6.45
N SER A 25 38.11 -7.37 -5.44
CA SER A 25 38.16 -8.46 -4.45
C SER A 25 37.66 -9.81 -4.97
N ALA A 26 36.74 -9.82 -5.94
CA ALA A 26 36.07 -11.02 -6.42
C ALA A 26 36.28 -11.27 -7.93
N ALA A 27 37.14 -10.51 -8.60
CA ALA A 27 37.38 -10.57 -10.05
C ALA A 27 36.06 -10.52 -10.89
N LEU A 28 35.13 -9.69 -10.49
CA LEU A 28 33.84 -9.53 -11.15
C LEU A 28 33.91 -8.49 -12.26
N THR A 29 33.07 -8.64 -13.27
CA THR A 29 32.78 -7.57 -14.20
C THR A 29 31.98 -6.45 -13.49
N TYR A 30 31.96 -5.24 -14.05
CA TYR A 30 31.19 -4.12 -13.51
C TYR A 30 29.72 -4.49 -13.29
N GLU A 31 29.09 -5.12 -14.27
CA GLU A 31 27.68 -5.50 -14.19
C GLU A 31 27.41 -6.55 -13.08
N GLU A 32 28.30 -7.53 -12.93
CA GLU A 32 28.19 -8.53 -11.85
C GLU A 32 28.40 -7.88 -10.47
N ALA A 33 29.35 -6.98 -10.34
CA ALA A 33 29.62 -6.21 -9.11
C ALA A 33 28.42 -5.33 -8.75
N ARG A 34 27.84 -4.63 -9.73
CA ARG A 34 26.64 -3.82 -9.58
C ARG A 34 25.43 -4.62 -9.11
N ILE A 35 25.19 -5.78 -9.74
CA ILE A 35 24.10 -6.68 -9.33
C ILE A 35 24.32 -7.20 -7.90
N LYS A 36 25.56 -7.50 -7.55
CA LYS A 36 25.93 -7.97 -6.21
C LYS A 36 25.74 -6.89 -5.15
N ASP A 37 26.19 -5.64 -5.43
CA ASP A 37 25.97 -4.49 -4.55
C ASP A 37 24.48 -4.23 -4.34
N TYR A 38 23.68 -4.21 -5.41
CA TYR A 38 22.23 -4.10 -5.31
C TYR A 38 21.63 -5.16 -4.37
N ARG A 39 21.99 -6.43 -4.55
CA ARG A 39 21.42 -7.54 -3.76
C ARG A 39 21.83 -7.49 -2.29
N GLN A 40 23.05 -7.07 -2.00
CA GLN A 40 23.60 -7.07 -0.64
C GLN A 40 23.22 -5.82 0.16
N ASN A 41 23.17 -4.66 -0.50
CA ASN A 41 23.11 -3.37 0.18
C ASN A 41 21.85 -2.56 -0.12
N TRP A 42 21.04 -2.91 -1.15
CA TRP A 42 19.93 -2.07 -1.58
C TRP A 42 18.59 -2.78 -1.67
N LYS A 43 18.56 -4.03 -2.10
CA LYS A 43 17.34 -4.78 -2.36
C LYS A 43 16.35 -4.75 -1.18
N ASP A 44 16.85 -4.98 0.03
CA ASP A 44 16.01 -5.06 1.21
C ASP A 44 15.55 -3.67 1.68
N LEU A 45 16.40 -2.64 1.55
CA LEU A 45 16.04 -1.25 1.82
C LEU A 45 14.93 -0.76 0.87
N ARG A 46 15.09 -1.03 -0.44
CA ARG A 46 14.07 -0.71 -1.44
C ARG A 46 12.75 -1.41 -1.13
N ARG A 47 12.81 -2.71 -0.83
CA ARG A 47 11.62 -3.51 -0.53
C ARG A 47 10.90 -2.99 0.72
N ALA A 48 11.63 -2.67 1.77
CA ALA A 48 11.05 -2.09 2.99
C ALA A 48 10.32 -0.79 2.69
N PHE A 49 10.96 0.16 1.99
CA PHE A 49 10.34 1.42 1.59
C PHE A 49 9.09 1.24 0.74
N VAL A 50 9.13 0.34 -0.26
CA VAL A 50 7.97 0.04 -1.11
C VAL A 50 6.82 -0.53 -0.26
N TYR A 51 7.10 -1.39 0.72
CA TYR A 51 6.06 -1.97 1.58
C TYR A 51 5.44 -0.93 2.51
N GLU A 52 6.24 -0.11 3.18
CA GLU A 52 5.76 0.99 4.01
C GLU A 52 4.90 1.98 3.21
N SER A 53 5.36 2.34 2.01
CA SER A 53 4.64 3.28 1.14
C SER A 53 3.29 2.74 0.65
N LYS A 54 3.07 1.40 0.67
CA LYS A 54 1.78 0.79 0.29
C LYS A 54 0.62 1.26 1.16
N CYS A 55 0.87 1.63 2.41
CA CYS A 55 -0.16 2.22 3.25
C CYS A 55 -0.83 3.43 2.56
N MET A 56 -0.06 4.31 1.94
CA MET A 56 -0.57 5.52 1.27
C MET A 56 -0.92 5.29 -0.19
N THR A 57 -0.10 4.55 -0.95
CA THR A 57 -0.37 4.32 -2.37
C THR A 57 -1.64 3.49 -2.58
N SER A 58 -1.89 2.45 -1.79
CA SER A 58 -3.15 1.68 -1.86
C SER A 58 -4.37 2.49 -1.42
N MET A 59 -4.21 3.44 -0.49
CA MET A 59 -5.29 4.35 -0.11
C MET A 59 -5.64 5.28 -1.27
N VAL A 60 -4.63 5.84 -1.94
CA VAL A 60 -4.84 6.65 -3.16
C VAL A 60 -5.51 5.81 -4.24
N GLU A 61 -5.04 4.59 -4.54
CA GLU A 61 -5.63 3.70 -5.54
C GLU A 61 -7.11 3.37 -5.25
N ARG A 62 -7.47 3.20 -3.98
CA ARG A 62 -8.84 2.90 -3.56
C ARG A 62 -9.77 4.10 -3.67
N LEU A 63 -9.29 5.31 -3.43
CA LEU A 63 -10.07 6.55 -3.48
C LEU A 63 -10.09 7.18 -4.88
N PHE A 64 -9.06 6.93 -5.68
CA PHE A 64 -8.95 7.51 -7.01
C PHE A 64 -9.92 6.87 -8.00
N LYS A 65 -10.72 7.70 -8.66
CA LYS A 65 -11.59 7.25 -9.76
C LYS A 65 -10.76 7.03 -11.02
N PRO A 66 -10.67 5.78 -11.53
CA PRO A 66 -9.82 5.49 -12.67
C PRO A 66 -10.14 6.33 -13.90
N VAL A 67 -9.11 6.88 -14.55
CA VAL A 67 -9.21 7.78 -15.71
C VAL A 67 -8.77 7.04 -16.97
N VAL A 68 -9.53 7.22 -18.07
CA VAL A 68 -9.15 6.71 -19.39
C VAL A 68 -8.06 7.60 -19.97
N THR A 69 -6.91 7.02 -20.29
CA THR A 69 -5.77 7.67 -20.90
C THR A 69 -5.45 7.02 -22.24
N LYS A 70 -4.62 7.68 -23.05
CA LYS A 70 -4.13 7.12 -24.32
C LYS A 70 -3.23 5.89 -24.06
N ASP A 71 -2.25 6.04 -23.15
CA ASP A 71 -1.15 5.10 -23.00
C ASP A 71 -0.61 4.98 -21.56
N CYS A 72 -1.27 5.57 -20.52
CA CYS A 72 -0.87 5.48 -19.13
C CYS A 72 -1.83 4.57 -18.35
N TRP A 73 -1.29 3.54 -17.66
CA TRP A 73 -2.07 2.72 -16.74
C TRP A 73 -1.50 2.71 -15.32
N LYS A 74 -0.22 3.10 -15.17
CA LYS A 74 0.48 3.16 -13.89
C LYS A 74 1.42 4.36 -13.83
N ILE A 75 1.55 4.97 -12.66
CA ILE A 75 2.56 5.98 -12.34
C ILE A 75 3.44 5.46 -11.23
N ILE A 76 4.76 5.49 -11.44
CA ILE A 76 5.79 5.22 -10.43
C ILE A 76 6.49 6.54 -10.13
N VAL A 77 6.50 6.92 -8.86
CA VAL A 77 7.24 8.07 -8.36
C VAL A 77 8.48 7.57 -7.63
N GLU A 78 9.62 7.79 -8.25
CA GLU A 78 10.93 7.45 -7.67
C GLU A 78 11.35 8.53 -6.66
N CYS A 79 11.46 8.13 -5.40
CA CYS A 79 11.96 8.94 -4.31
C CYS A 79 13.48 8.90 -4.30
N VAL A 80 14.14 10.05 -4.48
CA VAL A 80 15.60 10.14 -4.60
C VAL A 80 16.17 11.31 -3.78
N ASP A 81 17.39 11.15 -3.27
CA ASP A 81 18.10 12.25 -2.59
C ASP A 81 18.54 13.33 -3.57
N THR A 82 18.80 12.96 -4.82
CA THR A 82 19.20 13.85 -5.91
C THR A 82 18.55 13.44 -7.22
N ILE A 83 17.90 14.36 -7.91
CA ILE A 83 17.29 14.10 -9.21
C ILE A 83 18.40 13.91 -10.25
N SER A 84 18.56 12.68 -10.71
CA SER A 84 19.49 12.30 -11.78
C SER A 84 18.85 12.36 -13.16
N ASN A 85 17.52 12.17 -13.23
CA ASN A 85 16.75 12.28 -14.47
C ASN A 85 15.51 13.16 -14.25
N PRO A 86 15.52 14.43 -14.73
CA PRO A 86 14.37 15.32 -14.59
C PRO A 86 13.22 15.00 -15.56
N ALA A 87 13.46 14.17 -16.59
CA ALA A 87 12.44 13.82 -17.57
C ALA A 87 11.43 12.81 -17.00
N ILE A 88 10.22 12.86 -17.54
CA ILE A 88 9.22 11.83 -17.31
C ILE A 88 9.47 10.71 -18.34
N MET A 89 9.67 9.48 -17.86
CA MET A 89 9.87 8.33 -18.74
C MET A 89 8.56 7.56 -18.90
N ASN A 90 8.34 7.03 -20.09
CA ASN A 90 7.21 6.12 -20.37
C ASN A 90 7.76 4.81 -20.94
N LEU A 91 7.52 3.73 -20.23
CA LEU A 91 7.82 2.39 -20.70
C LEU A 91 6.54 1.53 -20.64
N LEU A 92 6.00 1.19 -21.82
CA LEU A 92 4.80 0.34 -21.96
C LEU A 92 3.59 0.82 -21.13
N GLY A 93 3.44 2.14 -21.00
CA GLY A 93 2.33 2.75 -20.27
C GLY A 93 2.55 2.91 -18.76
N VAL A 94 3.75 2.59 -18.29
CA VAL A 94 4.22 2.94 -16.95
C VAL A 94 5.00 4.25 -17.04
N TYR A 95 4.46 5.27 -16.42
CA TYR A 95 5.10 6.59 -16.33
C TYR A 95 5.93 6.67 -15.06
N THR A 96 7.21 6.98 -15.20
CA THR A 96 8.16 7.08 -14.09
C THR A 96 8.69 8.49 -13.98
N VAL A 97 8.72 9.04 -12.76
CA VAL A 97 9.15 10.41 -12.47
C VAL A 97 9.92 10.46 -11.16
N GLN A 98 11.04 11.19 -11.11
CA GLN A 98 11.82 11.39 -9.90
C GLN A 98 11.33 12.59 -9.08
N VAL A 99 11.28 12.44 -7.75
CA VAL A 99 11.03 13.50 -6.80
C VAL A 99 12.08 13.48 -5.69
N LEU A 100 12.46 14.65 -5.19
CA LEU A 100 13.35 14.74 -4.02
C LEU A 100 12.61 14.20 -2.78
N PHE A 101 13.30 13.36 -2.01
CA PHE A 101 12.81 12.77 -0.78
C PHE A 101 13.95 12.64 0.23
N ASP A 102 13.75 13.18 1.42
CA ASP A 102 14.73 13.10 2.50
C ASP A 102 14.51 11.84 3.33
N PHE A 103 15.23 10.77 2.97
CA PHE A 103 15.15 9.50 3.68
C PHE A 103 15.68 9.59 5.11
N SER A 104 16.66 10.44 5.38
CA SER A 104 17.25 10.57 6.72
C SER A 104 16.27 11.19 7.72
N SER A 105 15.55 12.21 7.30
CA SER A 105 14.47 12.80 8.11
C SER A 105 13.29 11.85 8.24
N TYR A 106 12.90 11.14 7.17
CA TYR A 106 11.77 10.23 7.14
C TYR A 106 11.84 9.16 8.25
N GLU A 107 12.99 8.54 8.45
CA GLU A 107 13.18 7.48 9.46
C GLU A 107 12.98 7.97 10.91
N SER A 108 13.14 9.27 11.16
CA SER A 108 12.98 9.88 12.49
C SER A 108 11.58 10.42 12.79
N LEU A 109 10.69 10.45 11.80
CA LEU A 109 9.35 10.99 11.90
C LEU A 109 8.38 10.06 12.63
N SER A 110 7.34 10.63 13.23
CA SER A 110 6.21 9.87 13.72
C SER A 110 5.46 9.17 12.56
N PRO A 111 4.73 8.07 12.82
CA PRO A 111 3.97 7.36 11.77
C PRO A 111 3.01 8.27 10.98
N LEU A 112 2.40 9.26 11.61
CA LEU A 112 1.54 10.22 10.92
C LEU A 112 2.32 11.14 9.99
N GLU A 113 3.46 11.64 10.44
CA GLU A 113 4.34 12.50 9.63
C GLU A 113 4.95 11.72 8.46
N GLN A 114 5.31 10.45 8.67
CA GLN A 114 5.75 9.55 7.61
C GLN A 114 4.68 9.39 6.52
N LYS A 115 3.42 9.13 6.91
CA LYS A 115 2.30 9.04 5.97
C LYS A 115 2.10 10.34 5.18
N LYS A 116 2.20 11.49 5.83
CA LYS A 116 2.10 12.81 5.18
C LYS A 116 3.19 13.01 4.14
N LEU A 117 4.44 12.70 4.50
CA LEU A 117 5.58 12.85 3.59
C LEU A 117 5.50 11.90 2.39
N LEU A 118 5.06 10.64 2.60
CA LEU A 118 4.82 9.68 1.51
C LEU A 118 3.72 10.18 0.56
N LEU A 119 2.60 10.68 1.09
CA LEU A 119 1.53 11.23 0.27
C LEU A 119 1.99 12.46 -0.52
N GLU A 120 2.72 13.38 0.12
CA GLU A 120 3.27 14.57 -0.54
C GLU A 120 4.18 14.20 -1.70
N ALA A 121 5.12 13.26 -1.49
CA ALA A 121 6.01 12.78 -2.53
C ALA A 121 5.23 12.16 -3.71
N LEU A 122 4.25 11.30 -3.40
CA LEU A 122 3.40 10.69 -4.42
C LEU A 122 2.65 11.73 -5.24
N VAL A 123 1.98 12.66 -4.57
CA VAL A 123 1.17 13.72 -5.21
C VAL A 123 2.03 14.63 -6.07
N LYS A 124 3.23 14.99 -5.61
CA LYS A 124 4.18 15.80 -6.37
C LYS A 124 4.56 15.13 -7.69
N GLY A 125 4.87 13.83 -7.66
CA GLY A 125 5.18 13.08 -8.88
C GLY A 125 3.95 12.90 -9.79
N VAL A 126 2.81 12.52 -9.22
CA VAL A 126 1.55 12.34 -9.98
C VAL A 126 1.13 13.63 -10.68
N LYS A 127 1.20 14.79 -10.01
CA LYS A 127 0.85 16.08 -10.62
C LYS A 127 1.74 16.40 -11.83
N ARG A 128 3.04 16.08 -11.79
CA ARG A 128 3.93 16.26 -12.94
C ARG A 128 3.49 15.40 -14.14
N VAL A 129 3.15 14.12 -13.91
CA VAL A 129 2.66 13.24 -14.96
C VAL A 129 1.29 13.69 -15.47
N PHE A 130 0.39 14.16 -14.59
CA PHE A 130 -0.92 14.68 -14.99
C PHE A 130 -0.80 15.91 -15.90
N GLN A 131 0.12 16.83 -15.58
CA GLN A 131 0.40 17.99 -16.43
C GLN A 131 0.90 17.56 -17.82
N GLU A 132 1.85 16.60 -17.89
CA GLU A 132 2.35 16.05 -19.15
C GLU A 132 1.22 15.41 -20.00
N LEU A 133 0.31 14.69 -19.35
CA LEU A 133 -0.81 14.01 -20.01
C LEU A 133 -2.07 14.88 -20.17
N SER A 134 -2.02 16.15 -19.79
CA SER A 134 -3.18 17.07 -19.77
C SER A 134 -4.36 16.49 -18.96
N ILE A 135 -4.08 15.78 -17.85
CA ILE A 135 -5.08 15.30 -16.90
C ILE A 135 -5.28 16.38 -15.82
N PRO A 136 -6.53 16.72 -15.45
CA PRO A 136 -6.77 17.70 -14.39
C PRO A 136 -6.17 17.27 -13.05
N CYS A 137 -5.32 18.12 -12.46
CA CYS A 137 -4.72 17.85 -11.14
C CYS A 137 -5.76 17.82 -10.00
N SER A 138 -6.93 18.44 -10.17
CA SER A 138 -8.03 18.38 -9.21
C SER A 138 -8.43 16.94 -8.85
N LEU A 139 -8.28 15.98 -9.77
CA LEU A 139 -8.61 14.58 -9.51
C LEU A 139 -7.76 13.94 -8.41
N ILE A 140 -6.49 14.28 -8.32
CA ILE A 140 -5.63 13.80 -7.23
C ILE A 140 -5.79 14.68 -6.00
N GLU A 141 -6.08 15.97 -6.15
CA GLU A 141 -6.35 16.88 -5.04
C GLU A 141 -7.61 16.50 -4.26
N ASP A 142 -8.66 16.06 -4.95
CA ASP A 142 -9.88 15.53 -4.30
C ASP A 142 -9.57 14.29 -3.46
N VAL A 143 -8.67 13.43 -3.91
CA VAL A 143 -8.21 12.24 -3.16
C VAL A 143 -7.41 12.67 -1.93
N VAL A 144 -6.51 13.64 -2.06
CA VAL A 144 -5.75 14.19 -0.91
C VAL A 144 -6.68 14.75 0.14
N ASN A 145 -7.64 15.58 -0.25
CA ASN A 145 -8.62 16.18 0.66
C ASN A 145 -9.40 15.09 1.43
N GLU A 146 -9.77 13.99 0.78
CA GLU A 146 -10.47 12.88 1.44
C GLU A 146 -9.55 12.11 2.39
N ILE A 147 -8.26 11.95 2.05
CA ILE A 147 -7.25 11.33 2.94
C ILE A 147 -7.03 12.19 4.19
N GLU A 148 -6.86 13.50 4.02
CA GLU A 148 -6.68 14.45 5.12
C GLU A 148 -7.88 14.50 6.05
N LYS A 149 -9.10 14.50 5.49
CA LYS A 149 -10.34 14.46 6.25
C LYS A 149 -10.50 13.19 7.10
N ASN A 150 -9.89 12.09 6.67
CA ASN A 150 -9.85 10.82 7.38
C ASN A 150 -8.56 10.63 8.20
N ASP A 151 -7.86 11.71 8.57
CA ASP A 151 -6.66 11.70 9.40
C ASP A 151 -5.58 10.69 8.93
N TYR A 152 -5.46 10.49 7.60
CA TYR A 152 -4.52 9.54 6.98
C TYR A 152 -4.73 8.09 7.43
N GLU A 153 -5.93 7.74 7.90
CA GLU A 153 -6.26 6.37 8.28
C GLU A 153 -6.68 5.55 7.06
N ASN A 154 -5.84 4.58 6.67
CA ASN A 154 -6.15 3.64 5.61
C ASN A 154 -6.94 2.45 6.16
N SER A 155 -8.23 2.69 6.43
CA SER A 155 -9.15 1.68 6.94
C SER A 155 -10.37 1.59 6.03
N TRP A 156 -10.83 0.36 5.77
CA TRP A 156 -12.04 0.14 4.96
C TRP A 156 -12.74 -1.16 5.32
N GLU A 157 -14.05 -1.21 5.03
CA GLU A 157 -14.84 -2.43 5.09
C GLU A 157 -14.63 -3.21 3.77
N TRP A 158 -14.07 -4.43 3.86
CA TRP A 158 -13.85 -5.26 2.68
C TRP A 158 -15.12 -5.97 2.22
N LYS A 159 -15.82 -6.66 3.13
CA LYS A 159 -17.11 -7.31 2.88
C LYS A 159 -17.95 -7.32 4.15
N ARG A 160 -19.28 -7.30 3.94
CA ARG A 160 -20.25 -7.46 5.03
C ARG A 160 -21.29 -8.52 4.72
N LYS A 161 -21.88 -9.08 5.76
CA LYS A 161 -23.02 -9.97 5.72
C LYS A 161 -23.97 -9.68 6.87
N LYS A 162 -25.26 -9.47 6.53
CA LYS A 162 -26.29 -9.29 7.54
C LYS A 162 -26.95 -10.65 7.82
N ILE A 163 -27.03 -11.02 9.09
CA ILE A 163 -27.70 -12.24 9.56
C ILE A 163 -28.67 -11.81 10.63
N GLN A 164 -29.98 -11.95 10.37
CA GLN A 164 -31.05 -11.42 11.21
C GLN A 164 -30.89 -9.90 11.41
N SER A 165 -30.75 -9.45 12.66
CA SER A 165 -30.57 -8.03 13.04
C SER A 165 -29.12 -7.61 13.22
N THR A 166 -28.15 -8.53 12.98
CA THR A 166 -26.73 -8.28 13.20
C THR A 166 -25.99 -8.19 11.88
N THR A 167 -25.14 -7.18 11.75
CA THR A 167 -24.23 -7.04 10.62
C THR A 167 -22.82 -7.48 11.04
N TYR A 168 -22.24 -8.37 10.28
CA TYR A 168 -20.86 -8.84 10.42
C TYR A 168 -20.07 -8.35 9.22
N SER A 169 -18.93 -7.75 9.46
CA SER A 169 -18.05 -7.32 8.38
C SER A 169 -16.58 -7.60 8.68
N ILE A 170 -15.77 -7.65 7.63
CA ILE A 170 -14.33 -7.66 7.73
C ILE A 170 -13.84 -6.23 7.49
N GLN A 171 -13.21 -5.67 8.50
CA GLN A 171 -12.53 -4.40 8.40
C GLN A 171 -11.03 -4.64 8.23
N VAL A 172 -10.44 -3.92 7.30
CA VAL A 172 -9.00 -3.94 7.01
C VAL A 172 -8.42 -2.61 7.45
N GLU A 173 -7.33 -2.63 8.21
CA GLU A 173 -6.55 -1.46 8.58
C GLU A 173 -5.11 -1.63 8.08
N HIS A 174 -4.72 -0.76 7.16
CA HIS A 174 -3.40 -0.79 6.57
C HIS A 174 -2.53 0.30 7.21
N GLN A 175 -1.54 -0.12 8.00
CA GLN A 175 -0.54 0.72 8.64
C GLN A 175 0.76 0.69 7.82
N LEU A 176 1.79 1.44 8.23
CA LEU A 176 3.07 1.47 7.53
C LEU A 176 3.78 0.11 7.53
N ASP A 177 3.74 -0.58 8.66
CA ASP A 177 4.48 -1.82 8.92
C ASP A 177 3.63 -3.08 8.77
N LYS A 178 2.30 -2.96 8.86
CA LYS A 178 1.39 -4.11 8.87
C LYS A 178 -0.01 -3.80 8.34
N VAL A 179 -0.74 -4.88 8.08
CA VAL A 179 -2.18 -4.84 7.82
C VAL A 179 -2.90 -5.71 8.85
N ASP A 180 -3.83 -5.11 9.57
CA ASP A 180 -4.67 -5.80 10.55
C ASP A 180 -6.04 -6.10 9.95
N LEU A 181 -6.50 -7.35 10.07
CA LEU A 181 -7.84 -7.78 9.71
C LEU A 181 -8.68 -7.94 10.98
N PHE A 182 -9.90 -7.39 10.95
CA PHE A 182 -10.82 -7.46 12.10
C PHE A 182 -12.18 -7.99 11.68
N TRP A 183 -12.82 -8.75 12.57
CA TRP A 183 -14.26 -8.84 12.62
C TRP A 183 -14.81 -7.54 13.19
N LYS A 184 -15.76 -6.92 12.50
CA LYS A 184 -16.61 -5.87 13.03
C LYS A 184 -18.04 -6.39 13.07
N ILE A 185 -18.67 -6.32 14.25
CA ILE A 185 -20.00 -6.85 14.51
C ILE A 185 -20.85 -5.72 15.02
N GLU A 186 -21.95 -5.43 14.34
CA GLU A 186 -22.85 -4.35 14.65
C GLU A 186 -24.27 -4.91 14.88
N HIS A 187 -24.83 -4.60 16.04
CA HIS A 187 -26.21 -4.98 16.40
C HIS A 187 -26.87 -3.84 17.16
N LYS A 188 -27.97 -3.27 16.61
CA LYS A 188 -28.59 -2.07 17.15
C LYS A 188 -27.52 -0.98 17.31
N ASP A 189 -27.37 -0.42 18.52
CA ASP A 189 -26.43 0.65 18.84
C ASP A 189 -25.07 0.16 19.37
N LYS A 190 -24.83 -1.15 19.35
CA LYS A 190 -23.57 -1.76 19.82
C LYS A 190 -22.69 -2.17 18.63
N SER A 191 -21.42 -1.87 18.75
CA SER A 191 -20.37 -2.29 17.79
C SER A 191 -19.22 -2.93 18.56
N ILE A 192 -18.78 -4.10 18.11
CA ILE A 192 -17.65 -4.82 18.69
C ILE A 192 -16.65 -5.08 17.57
N ARG A 193 -15.38 -5.01 17.92
CA ARG A 193 -14.28 -5.22 17.01
C ARG A 193 -13.30 -6.25 17.60
N GLN A 194 -12.96 -7.27 16.81
CA GLN A 194 -12.06 -8.35 17.21
C GLN A 194 -10.99 -8.56 16.16
N LEU A 195 -9.72 -8.48 16.57
CA LEU A 195 -8.59 -8.78 15.69
C LEU A 195 -8.66 -10.24 15.23
N ILE A 196 -8.55 -10.46 13.94
CA ILE A 196 -8.39 -11.77 13.30
C ILE A 196 -6.92 -12.13 13.26
N GLN A 197 -6.14 -11.30 12.56
CA GLN A 197 -4.71 -11.51 12.37
C GLN A 197 -4.05 -10.25 11.81
N SER A 198 -2.75 -10.09 12.10
CA SER A 198 -1.88 -9.10 11.49
C SER A 198 -1.02 -9.74 10.40
N TYR A 199 -0.78 -9.01 9.32
CA TYR A 199 0.04 -9.41 8.17
C TYR A 199 1.07 -8.32 7.87
N PRO A 200 2.19 -8.65 7.18
CA PRO A 200 3.06 -7.62 6.60
C PRO A 200 2.30 -6.65 5.70
N ALA A 201 2.78 -5.42 5.57
CA ALA A 201 2.14 -4.33 4.81
C ALA A 201 2.16 -4.52 3.28
N HIS A 202 2.19 -5.76 2.80
CA HIS A 202 2.22 -6.09 1.39
C HIS A 202 0.94 -6.80 0.95
N GLU A 203 0.34 -6.33 -0.16
CA GLU A 203 -0.97 -6.83 -0.61
C GLU A 203 -1.00 -8.34 -0.87
N MET A 204 0.10 -8.93 -1.35
CA MET A 204 0.17 -10.38 -1.58
C MET A 204 0.01 -11.19 -0.30
N ASP A 205 0.43 -10.64 0.86
CA ASP A 205 0.37 -11.36 2.13
C ASP A 205 -1.05 -11.42 2.69
N TYR A 206 -1.78 -10.30 2.71
CA TYR A 206 -3.14 -10.25 3.24
C TYR A 206 -4.23 -10.42 2.18
N GLY A 207 -3.99 -9.99 0.95
CA GLY A 207 -4.99 -10.02 -0.12
C GLY A 207 -5.40 -11.45 -0.53
N ALA A 208 -4.52 -12.44 -0.37
CA ALA A 208 -4.84 -13.84 -0.55
C ALA A 208 -5.83 -14.34 0.51
N LYS A 209 -5.82 -13.76 1.73
CA LYS A 209 -6.69 -14.12 2.86
C LYS A 209 -8.10 -13.55 2.77
N LEU A 210 -8.34 -12.65 1.83
CA LEU A 210 -9.62 -12.01 1.58
C LEU A 210 -10.34 -12.68 0.38
N GLY A 211 -10.87 -13.88 0.58
CA GLY A 211 -11.61 -14.62 -0.44
C GLY A 211 -13.13 -14.41 -0.36
N LYS A 212 -13.81 -15.03 0.61
CA LYS A 212 -15.27 -14.90 0.77
C LYS A 212 -15.72 -14.98 2.24
N LEU A 213 -16.92 -14.40 2.51
CA LEU A 213 -17.66 -14.62 3.75
C LEU A 213 -18.76 -15.66 3.51
N GLU A 214 -18.73 -16.74 4.26
CA GLU A 214 -19.69 -17.85 4.14
C GLU A 214 -20.33 -18.19 5.48
N ALA A 215 -21.68 -18.22 5.51
CA ALA A 215 -22.42 -18.65 6.70
C ALA A 215 -22.77 -20.16 6.56
N LYS A 216 -22.40 -20.93 7.57
CA LYS A 216 -22.72 -22.37 7.70
C LYS A 216 -23.17 -22.69 9.12
N GLY A 217 -24.41 -23.12 9.29
CA GLY A 217 -25.00 -23.35 10.61
C GLY A 217 -24.95 -22.08 11.47
N ASN A 218 -24.43 -22.21 12.67
CA ASN A 218 -24.29 -21.08 13.61
C ASN A 218 -22.99 -20.31 13.49
N PHE A 219 -22.26 -20.47 12.39
CA PHE A 219 -20.96 -19.82 12.21
C PHE A 219 -20.90 -18.99 10.93
N LEU A 220 -20.17 -17.90 11.00
CA LEU A 220 -19.72 -17.13 9.84
C LEU A 220 -18.20 -17.33 9.69
N TYR A 221 -17.79 -17.68 8.47
CA TYR A 221 -16.40 -17.99 8.11
C TYR A 221 -15.85 -16.90 7.20
N LEU A 222 -14.63 -16.45 7.49
CA LEU A 222 -13.77 -15.82 6.51
C LEU A 222 -12.93 -16.92 5.87
N LEU A 223 -13.07 -17.08 4.57
CA LEU A 223 -12.27 -18.01 3.78
C LEU A 223 -11.31 -17.22 2.89
N ASP A 224 -10.13 -17.76 2.66
CA ASP A 224 -9.18 -17.20 1.71
C ASP A 224 -9.56 -17.50 0.24
N LYS A 225 -8.72 -17.09 -0.71
CA LYS A 225 -8.96 -17.32 -2.14
C LYS A 225 -8.90 -18.79 -2.55
N GLU A 226 -8.29 -19.65 -1.74
CA GLU A 226 -8.21 -21.10 -1.93
C GLU A 226 -9.32 -21.85 -1.20
N ASN A 227 -10.25 -21.12 -0.52
CA ASN A 227 -11.35 -21.61 0.31
C ASN A 227 -10.90 -22.24 1.64
N GLU A 228 -9.67 -21.99 2.09
CA GLU A 228 -9.22 -22.37 3.41
C GLU A 228 -9.77 -21.39 4.48
N VAL A 229 -10.01 -21.93 5.68
CA VAL A 229 -10.56 -21.12 6.79
C VAL A 229 -9.47 -20.22 7.37
N VAL A 230 -9.63 -18.92 7.20
CA VAL A 230 -8.78 -17.89 7.86
C VAL A 230 -9.28 -17.64 9.27
N SER A 231 -10.60 -17.48 9.44
CA SER A 231 -11.22 -17.23 10.74
C SER A 231 -12.69 -17.65 10.74
N LYS A 232 -13.22 -17.93 11.92
CA LYS A 232 -14.64 -18.17 12.12
C LYS A 232 -15.15 -17.47 13.37
N ILE A 233 -16.44 -17.10 13.35
CA ILE A 233 -17.11 -16.46 14.47
C ILE A 233 -18.50 -17.09 14.66
N SER A 234 -18.93 -17.29 15.92
CA SER A 234 -20.30 -17.76 16.23
C SER A 234 -21.29 -16.62 15.98
N VAL A 235 -22.43 -16.96 15.35
CA VAL A 235 -23.50 -16.00 15.06
C VAL A 235 -24.45 -15.85 16.26
N SER A 236 -24.50 -16.85 17.17
CA SER A 236 -25.47 -16.92 18.28
C SER A 236 -24.95 -16.45 19.64
N GLU A 237 -23.62 -16.47 19.86
CA GLU A 237 -23.07 -16.33 21.22
C GLU A 237 -22.62 -14.89 21.59
N TRP A 238 -22.45 -14.01 20.59
CA TRP A 238 -21.83 -12.69 20.81
C TRP A 238 -22.63 -11.74 21.69
N TRP A 239 -23.94 -11.94 21.83
CA TRP A 239 -24.82 -11.06 22.58
C TRP A 239 -25.19 -11.60 23.95
N SER A 240 -24.96 -12.88 24.21
CA SER A 240 -25.25 -13.52 25.49
C SER A 240 -24.10 -13.33 26.53
N THR A 241 -22.85 -13.18 26.08
CA THR A 241 -21.67 -13.10 26.95
C THR A 241 -21.26 -11.66 27.35
N ASN A 242 -21.83 -10.64 26.73
CA ASN A 242 -21.49 -9.23 27.02
C ASN A 242 -22.65 -8.44 27.68
N ASN A 243 -23.57 -9.12 28.32
CA ASN A 243 -24.68 -8.50 29.09
C ASN A 243 -24.51 -8.60 30.61
N GLU A 244 -23.29 -8.89 31.11
CA GLU A 244 -22.97 -8.75 32.55
C GLU A 244 -22.18 -7.49 32.83
#